data_650fd611262f436f33aebb8da4a793ee
#
_entry.id   650fd611262f436f33aebb8da4a793ee
#
_cell.length_a   1.000
_cell.length_b   1.000
_cell.length_c   1.000
_cell.angle_alpha   90.00
_cell.angle_beta   90.00
_cell.angle_gamma   90.00
#
_symmetry.space_group_name_H-M   'P 1'
#
loop_
_entity.id
_entity.type
_entity.pdbx_description
1 polymer ?
#
loop_
_entity_poly.entity_id
_entity_poly.type
_entity_poly.pdbx_seq_one_letter_code
_entity_poly.pdbx_strand_id
1 'polypeptide(L)'
;MKKVIMLIVLGLLLLTTLKPVFAESFGYNLHVNTDIASILEDPVDDQDVKLTGYLIKKVSSDKYIFKSGDKQIRVEIDNHVFPKQQFDENTLITILGDVEKDFLQSPEIDVDVIEITNP
;
A
#
# COMPACT_ATOMS: atom_id res chain seq x y z
N MET A 1 -39.83 -24.21 31.04
CA MET A 1 -38.95 -24.82 30.03
C MET A 1 -38.93 -24.03 28.73
N LYS A 2 -40.05 -23.60 28.20
CA LYS A 2 -40.07 -22.85 26.93
C LYS A 2 -39.36 -21.49 26.99
N LYS A 3 -39.39 -20.82 28.16
CA LYS A 3 -38.73 -19.53 28.35
C LYS A 3 -37.19 -19.59 28.33
N VAL A 4 -36.62 -20.70 28.81
CA VAL A 4 -35.18 -20.91 28.88
C VAL A 4 -34.59 -21.14 27.47
N ILE A 5 -35.32 -21.86 26.62
CA ILE A 5 -34.91 -22.12 25.24
C ILE A 5 -34.90 -20.84 24.41
N MET A 6 -35.86 -19.96 24.65
CA MET A 6 -35.94 -18.67 23.97
C MET A 6 -34.78 -17.75 24.32
N LEU A 7 -34.32 -17.75 25.57
CA LEU A 7 -33.16 -16.96 26.00
C LEU A 7 -31.85 -17.45 25.41
N ILE A 8 -31.69 -18.74 25.20
CA ILE A 8 -30.50 -19.33 24.58
C ILE A 8 -30.41 -18.93 23.10
N VAL A 9 -31.55 -18.94 22.38
CA VAL A 9 -31.62 -18.55 20.99
C VAL A 9 -31.30 -17.07 20.82
N LEU A 10 -31.75 -16.23 21.72
CA LEU A 10 -31.45 -14.80 21.72
C LEU A 10 -29.97 -14.52 21.95
N GLY A 11 -29.35 -15.25 22.87
CA GLY A 11 -27.90 -15.14 23.12
C GLY A 11 -27.05 -15.56 21.93
N LEU A 12 -27.48 -16.58 21.20
CA LEU A 12 -26.79 -17.02 20.00
C LEU A 12 -26.86 -16.00 18.87
N LEU A 13 -28.00 -15.34 18.73
CA LEU A 13 -28.17 -14.28 17.72
C LEU A 13 -27.30 -13.08 17.99
N LEU A 14 -27.08 -12.70 19.23
CA LEU A 14 -26.20 -11.60 19.60
C LEU A 14 -24.74 -11.89 19.30
N LEU A 15 -24.28 -13.13 19.42
CA LEU A 15 -22.92 -13.54 19.13
C LEU A 15 -22.61 -13.52 17.63
N THR A 16 -23.59 -13.79 16.79
CA THR A 16 -23.38 -13.79 15.33
C THR A 16 -23.34 -12.40 14.72
N THR A 17 -23.94 -11.40 15.37
CA THR A 17 -23.92 -10.02 14.86
C THR A 17 -22.65 -9.26 15.19
N LEU A 18 -21.87 -9.70 16.19
CA LEU A 18 -20.62 -9.03 16.56
C LEU A 18 -19.48 -9.29 15.58
N LYS A 19 -19.43 -10.45 14.97
CA LYS A 19 -18.35 -10.83 14.04
C LYS A 19 -18.28 -9.97 12.78
N PRO A 20 -19.37 -9.67 12.04
CA PRO A 20 -19.29 -8.85 10.86
C PRO A 20 -18.82 -7.42 11.13
N VAL A 21 -19.27 -6.81 12.22
CA VAL A 21 -18.88 -5.44 12.59
C VAL A 21 -17.39 -5.37 12.91
N PHE A 22 -16.85 -6.39 13.60
CA PHE A 22 -15.43 -6.45 13.92
C PHE A 22 -14.56 -6.63 12.66
N ALA A 23 -14.99 -7.44 11.70
CA ALA A 23 -14.28 -7.65 10.45
C ALA A 23 -14.23 -6.36 9.60
N GLU A 24 -15.30 -5.58 9.57
CA GLU A 24 -15.36 -4.33 8.83
C GLU A 24 -14.39 -3.28 9.36
N SER A 25 -14.15 -3.22 10.67
CA SER A 25 -13.26 -2.23 11.26
C SER A 25 -11.78 -2.43 10.88
N PHE A 26 -11.42 -3.59 10.35
CA PHE A 26 -10.07 -3.87 9.85
C PHE A 26 -9.97 -3.86 8.31
N GLY A 27 -11.03 -3.47 7.62
CA GLY A 27 -11.10 -3.47 6.16
C GLY A 27 -10.56 -2.22 5.47
N TYR A 28 -9.89 -1.33 6.17
CA TYR A 28 -9.41 -0.08 5.57
C TYR A 28 -8.23 -0.27 4.59
N ASN A 29 -7.64 -1.45 4.54
CA ASN A 29 -6.57 -1.76 3.57
C ASN A 29 -7.08 -2.05 2.15
N LEU A 30 -8.39 -1.94 1.92
CA LEU A 30 -9.00 -2.26 0.64
C LEU A 30 -8.73 -1.22 -0.45
N HIS A 31 -8.14 -0.07 -0.11
CA HIS A 31 -7.95 1.04 -1.03
C HIS A 31 -6.48 1.27 -1.42
N VAL A 32 -5.63 0.24 -1.28
CA VAL A 32 -4.23 0.33 -1.71
C VAL A 32 -4.17 0.25 -3.23
N ASN A 33 -3.55 1.26 -3.85
CA ASN A 33 -3.35 1.27 -5.29
C ASN A 33 -2.08 0.49 -5.65
N THR A 34 -2.19 -0.39 -6.64
CA THR A 34 -1.09 -1.23 -7.11
C THR A 34 -0.70 -0.97 -8.56
N ASP A 35 -1.23 0.09 -9.18
CA ASP A 35 -1.06 0.37 -10.59
C ASP A 35 -0.52 1.78 -10.84
N ILE A 36 0.70 1.87 -11.37
CA ILE A 36 1.32 3.16 -11.70
C ILE A 36 0.48 3.94 -12.71
N ALA A 37 -0.07 3.29 -13.72
CA ALA A 37 -0.84 3.98 -14.75
C ALA A 37 -2.03 4.73 -14.15
N SER A 38 -2.76 4.11 -13.23
CA SER A 38 -3.90 4.75 -12.57
C SER A 38 -3.47 5.91 -11.66
N ILE A 39 -2.32 5.79 -11.00
CA ILE A 39 -1.76 6.87 -10.17
C ILE A 39 -1.41 8.08 -11.03
N LEU A 40 -0.79 7.87 -12.17
CA LEU A 40 -0.40 8.94 -13.08
C LEU A 40 -1.61 9.60 -13.74
N GLU A 41 -2.64 8.82 -14.06
CA GLU A 41 -3.83 9.29 -14.74
C GLU A 41 -4.74 10.09 -13.81
N ASP A 42 -4.94 9.60 -12.59
CA ASP A 42 -5.83 10.25 -11.60
C ASP A 42 -5.21 10.14 -10.20
N PRO A 43 -4.19 10.97 -9.90
CA PRO A 43 -3.52 10.90 -8.61
C PRO A 43 -4.43 11.37 -7.48
N VAL A 44 -4.50 10.59 -6.43
CA VAL A 44 -5.22 10.91 -5.19
C VAL A 44 -4.18 11.15 -4.09
N ASP A 45 -4.12 12.36 -3.59
CA ASP A 45 -3.15 12.72 -2.55
C ASP A 45 -3.34 11.86 -1.29
N ASP A 46 -2.23 11.42 -0.71
CA ASP A 46 -2.19 10.54 0.46
C ASP A 46 -2.75 9.13 0.25
N GLN A 47 -3.05 8.74 -0.98
CA GLN A 47 -3.48 7.38 -1.27
C GLN A 47 -2.35 6.38 -1.02
N ASP A 48 -2.64 5.32 -0.27
CA ASP A 48 -1.68 4.24 -0.05
C ASP A 48 -1.41 3.46 -1.33
N VAL A 49 -0.14 3.10 -1.54
CA VAL A 49 0.29 2.35 -2.71
C VAL A 49 1.17 1.18 -2.32
N LYS A 50 1.10 0.13 -3.12
CA LYS A 50 1.99 -1.02 -3.07
C LYS A 50 2.40 -1.34 -4.50
N LEU A 51 3.65 -1.10 -4.85
CA LEU A 51 4.15 -1.26 -6.21
C LEU A 51 5.32 -2.23 -6.23
N THR A 52 5.33 -3.13 -7.20
CA THR A 52 6.41 -4.10 -7.40
C THR A 52 7.09 -3.81 -8.73
N GLY A 53 8.39 -3.71 -8.70
CA GLY A 53 9.18 -3.38 -9.88
C GLY A 53 10.65 -3.13 -9.54
N TYR A 54 11.24 -2.15 -10.23
CA TYR A 54 12.68 -1.90 -10.18
C TYR A 54 12.98 -0.43 -9.94
N LEU A 55 13.98 -0.17 -9.11
CA LEU A 55 14.52 1.17 -8.91
C LEU A 55 15.66 1.39 -9.92
N ILE A 56 15.38 2.12 -11.00
CA ILE A 56 16.26 2.10 -12.17
C ILE A 56 17.22 3.28 -12.26
N LYS A 57 16.95 4.38 -11.53
CA LYS A 57 17.76 5.59 -11.67
C LYS A 57 17.64 6.47 -10.44
N LYS A 58 18.74 7.05 -10.01
CA LYS A 58 18.76 8.13 -9.01
C LYS A 58 18.74 9.48 -9.71
N VAL A 59 17.79 10.34 -9.33
CA VAL A 59 17.59 11.66 -9.94
C VAL A 59 18.22 12.76 -9.12
N SER A 60 18.11 12.67 -7.80
CA SER A 60 18.69 13.63 -6.86
C SER A 60 19.03 12.92 -5.55
N SER A 61 19.32 13.67 -4.48
CA SER A 61 19.74 13.08 -3.20
C SER A 61 18.76 12.07 -2.62
N ASP A 62 17.46 12.28 -2.82
CA ASP A 62 16.40 11.44 -2.27
C ASP A 62 15.34 11.05 -3.30
N LYS A 63 15.53 11.40 -4.57
CA LYS A 63 14.58 11.11 -5.65
C LYS A 63 15.13 10.05 -6.59
N TYR A 64 14.26 9.13 -6.98
CA TYR A 64 14.59 8.01 -7.85
C TYR A 64 13.48 7.79 -8.86
N ILE A 65 13.77 7.01 -9.90
CA ILE A 65 12.76 6.53 -10.85
C ILE A 65 12.49 5.06 -10.55
N PHE A 66 11.24 4.75 -10.33
CA PHE A 66 10.74 3.38 -10.14
C PHE A 66 9.98 2.94 -11.39
N LYS A 67 10.28 1.74 -11.86
CA LYS A 67 9.68 1.17 -13.07
C LYS A 67 8.96 -0.11 -12.76
N SER A 68 7.71 -0.21 -13.21
CA SER A 68 6.92 -1.43 -13.17
C SER A 68 6.31 -1.67 -14.55
N GLY A 69 6.69 -2.77 -15.20
CA GLY A 69 6.32 -3.00 -16.59
C GLY A 69 6.90 -1.91 -17.50
N ASP A 70 6.05 -1.27 -18.29
CA ASP A 70 6.43 -0.17 -19.19
C ASP A 70 6.19 1.21 -18.58
N LYS A 71 5.75 1.28 -17.32
CA LYS A 71 5.42 2.54 -16.65
C LYS A 71 6.50 2.92 -15.64
N GLN A 72 6.72 4.21 -15.50
CA GLN A 72 7.69 4.78 -14.59
C GLN A 72 7.04 5.87 -13.74
N ILE A 73 7.50 6.01 -12.52
CA ILE A 73 7.05 7.07 -11.62
C ILE A 73 8.22 7.52 -10.75
N ARG A 74 8.27 8.81 -10.42
CA ARG A 74 9.25 9.35 -9.49
C ARG A 74 8.87 8.96 -8.07
N VAL A 75 9.86 8.54 -7.30
CA VAL A 75 9.68 8.16 -5.88
C VAL A 75 10.68 8.91 -5.02
N GLU A 76 10.28 9.24 -3.81
CA GLU A 76 11.13 9.83 -2.79
C GLU A 76 11.46 8.76 -1.75
N ILE A 77 12.75 8.57 -1.48
CA ILE A 77 13.22 7.54 -0.54
C ILE A 77 14.28 8.16 0.36
N ASP A 78 13.96 8.31 1.64
CA ASP A 78 14.95 8.71 2.63
C ASP A 78 15.96 7.59 2.88
N ASN A 79 17.18 7.95 3.23
CA ASN A 79 18.25 6.98 3.42
C ASN A 79 17.92 5.87 4.42
N HIS A 80 17.18 6.20 5.48
CA HIS A 80 16.83 5.23 6.50
C HIS A 80 15.81 4.18 6.05
N VAL A 81 15.13 4.42 4.92
CA VAL A 81 14.14 3.49 4.36
C VAL A 81 14.81 2.32 3.64
N PHE A 82 16.03 2.54 3.12
CA PHE A 82 16.75 1.48 2.40
C PHE A 82 17.05 0.31 3.32
N PRO A 83 16.81 -0.93 2.84
CA PRO A 83 17.15 -2.12 3.61
C PRO A 83 18.68 -2.24 3.77
N LYS A 84 19.13 -2.96 4.79
CA LYS A 84 20.55 -3.22 4.99
C LYS A 84 21.16 -4.04 3.86
N GLN A 85 20.37 -4.91 3.25
CA GLN A 85 20.78 -5.70 2.10
C GLN A 85 20.92 -4.79 0.89
N GLN A 86 22.07 -4.82 0.23
CA GLN A 86 22.28 -4.05 -0.99
C GLN A 86 21.50 -4.66 -2.16
N PHE A 87 21.03 -3.80 -3.03
CA PHE A 87 20.35 -4.21 -4.26
C PHE A 87 20.66 -3.20 -5.37
N ASP A 88 20.36 -3.57 -6.62
CA ASP A 88 20.59 -2.76 -7.80
C ASP A 88 19.34 -2.64 -8.67
N GLU A 89 19.51 -2.05 -9.85
CA GLU A 89 18.41 -1.83 -10.81
C GLU A 89 17.82 -3.11 -11.38
N ASN A 90 18.45 -4.24 -11.18
CA ASN A 90 17.96 -5.55 -11.64
C ASN A 90 17.26 -6.34 -10.54
N THR A 91 17.18 -5.79 -9.35
CA THR A 91 16.55 -6.46 -8.20
C THR A 91 15.08 -6.12 -8.16
N LEU A 92 14.22 -7.13 -8.14
CA LEU A 92 12.78 -6.93 -7.98
C LEU A 92 12.48 -6.54 -6.53
N ILE A 93 11.86 -5.39 -6.36
CA ILE A 93 11.49 -4.87 -5.04
C ILE A 93 10.00 -4.52 -5.00
N THR A 94 9.44 -4.52 -3.81
CA THR A 94 8.12 -3.97 -3.55
C THR A 94 8.28 -2.74 -2.67
N ILE A 95 7.67 -1.64 -3.08
CA ILE A 95 7.64 -0.41 -2.30
C ILE A 95 6.24 -0.19 -1.75
N LEU A 96 6.19 0.26 -0.50
CA LEU A 96 4.97 0.69 0.17
C LEU A 96 5.12 2.16 0.49
N GLY A 97 4.08 2.93 0.26
CA GLY A 97 4.12 4.35 0.53
C GLY A 97 2.78 5.00 0.21
N ASP A 98 2.84 6.28 -0.06
CA ASP A 98 1.66 7.07 -0.38
C ASP A 98 1.93 8.05 -1.52
N VAL A 99 0.87 8.43 -2.22
CA VAL A 99 0.91 9.38 -3.33
C VAL A 99 1.07 10.80 -2.78
N GLU A 100 2.05 11.52 -3.31
CA GLU A 100 2.16 12.97 -3.14
C GLU A 100 1.74 13.65 -4.43
N LYS A 101 0.66 14.42 -4.36
CA LYS A 101 0.14 15.18 -5.48
C LYS A 101 0.54 16.64 -5.36
N ASP A 102 1.26 17.14 -6.37
CA ASP A 102 1.61 18.54 -6.49
C ASP A 102 0.92 19.13 -7.72
N PHE A 103 0.37 20.33 -7.60
CA PHE A 103 -0.33 20.99 -8.70
C PHE A 103 0.57 21.33 -9.88
N LEU A 104 1.88 21.49 -9.64
CA LEU A 104 2.84 21.96 -10.62
C LEU A 104 3.72 20.85 -11.21
N GLN A 105 3.64 19.65 -10.64
CA GLN A 105 4.49 18.53 -11.03
C GLN A 105 3.69 17.24 -11.17
N SER A 106 4.30 16.28 -11.84
CA SER A 106 3.76 14.91 -11.86
C SER A 106 3.70 14.35 -10.45
N PRO A 107 2.75 13.46 -10.16
CA PRO A 107 2.68 12.85 -8.84
C PRO A 107 3.92 12.02 -8.53
N GLU A 108 4.27 11.96 -7.28
CA GLU A 108 5.38 11.17 -6.75
C GLU A 108 4.85 10.19 -5.71
N ILE A 109 5.67 9.19 -5.39
CA ILE A 109 5.40 8.29 -4.27
C ILE A 109 6.40 8.59 -3.17
N ASP A 110 5.90 8.87 -1.96
CA ASP A 110 6.71 8.91 -0.75
C ASP A 110 6.81 7.49 -0.22
N VAL A 111 8.01 6.92 -0.25
CA VAL A 111 8.22 5.51 0.08
C VAL A 111 8.51 5.37 1.56
N ASP A 112 7.70 4.54 2.24
CA ASP A 112 7.87 4.24 3.66
C ASP A 112 8.63 2.94 3.89
N VAL A 113 8.47 1.96 3.01
CA VAL A 113 9.08 0.62 3.15
C VAL A 113 9.54 0.11 1.81
N ILE A 114 10.72 -0.51 1.78
CA ILE A 114 11.23 -1.27 0.64
C ILE A 114 11.40 -2.72 1.06
N GLU A 115 10.81 -3.63 0.31
CA GLU A 115 10.97 -5.07 0.51
C GLU A 115 11.64 -5.68 -0.73
N ILE A 116 12.68 -6.47 -0.54
CA ILE A 116 13.30 -7.22 -1.63
C ILE A 116 12.50 -8.50 -1.82
N THR A 117 11.84 -8.61 -2.97
CA THR A 117 10.91 -9.72 -3.23
C THR A 117 11.58 -10.97 -3.75
N ASN A 118 12.79 -10.83 -4.27
CA ASN A 118 13.54 -11.96 -4.82
C ASN A 118 14.96 -11.93 -4.27
N PRO A 119 15.17 -12.62 -3.15
CA PRO A 119 16.50 -12.66 -2.53
C PRO A 119 17.52 -13.43 -3.37
#